data_2773d8c649aeff1610e3250b2a1a8e3f
#
_entry.id   2773d8c649aeff1610e3250b2a1a8e3f
#
_cell.length_a   1.000
_cell.length_b   1.000
_cell.length_c   1.000
_cell.angle_alpha   90.00
_cell.angle_beta   90.00
_cell.angle_gamma   90.00
#
_symmetry.space_group_name_H-M   'P 1'
#
loop_
_entity.id
_entity.type
_entity.pdbx_description
1 polymer ?
#
loop_
_entity_poly.entity_id
_entity_poly.type
_entity_poly.pdbx_seq_one_letter_code
_entity_poly.pdbx_strand_id
1 'polypeptide(L)'
;VKAAANDELLITGDPFELPVFPNTDLIKKGKKWVRVAFQENSRRLLKWNARDEVWGMVPLHPVAGRQDVKAAGDFEDGQGNSIISASWGEAVDQRSGVQWAAWLRLPAPPVMSPWAAPQTWSELAVICQKLGIDLNLFISQLSRWGWRETLHYVLVGFPIPDHVGGEDVQIEWKAIRLERPISRKMQVASGFRIGPRQLQMQVQLMLGGNNFLNWQPTENWETQVLNARGAFKQPLRKACILAVGGGAVGSKITETLARGGCEDMTIADPDTLEAGNLRRHTLLLSSVDQDKARALSIRLNQISPYMNAVAFPAALPTGGEGLDRLMRNTDLVLDMTAEDSVLSVLSIYSDFTPRTFISISSGHDARRLFFYAYKGNNFPLDDFNSAIDPWLEREMIEREAEGTTMGVPSAPGCWHPLFPARDDSLQILAGAATRMIERFYAGEISSGLHVLELQDDAITGLPTLMAATL
;
A
#
# COMPACT_ATOMS: atom_id res chain seq x y z
N VAL A 1 -7.25 -20.67 26.96
CA VAL A 1 -7.17 -22.09 27.41
C VAL A 1 -8.17 -22.37 28.54
N LYS A 2 -8.26 -21.54 29.60
CA LYS A 2 -9.27 -21.73 30.66
C LYS A 2 -10.71 -21.44 30.21
N ALA A 3 -10.90 -20.46 29.33
CA ALA A 3 -12.21 -20.11 28.79
C ALA A 3 -12.73 -21.15 27.76
N ALA A 4 -11.81 -21.77 27.00
CA ALA A 4 -12.16 -22.86 26.11
C ALA A 4 -12.56 -24.17 26.81
N ALA A 5 -12.36 -24.25 28.12
CA ALA A 5 -12.75 -25.41 28.94
C ALA A 5 -14.14 -25.25 29.58
N ASN A 6 -14.80 -24.11 29.46
CA ASN A 6 -16.17 -23.91 29.90
C ASN A 6 -17.15 -24.27 28.78
N ASP A 7 -18.07 -25.19 29.03
CA ASP A 7 -19.08 -25.64 28.07
C ASP A 7 -19.91 -24.50 27.48
N GLU A 8 -20.10 -23.40 28.18
CA GLU A 8 -20.78 -22.21 27.70
C GLU A 8 -20.02 -21.52 26.54
N LEU A 9 -18.71 -21.44 26.61
CA LEU A 9 -17.86 -20.87 25.50
C LEU A 9 -17.77 -21.82 24.30
N LEU A 10 -17.89 -23.12 24.53
CA LEU A 10 -17.98 -24.13 23.46
C LEU A 10 -19.31 -24.04 22.72
N ILE A 11 -20.37 -23.50 23.32
CA ILE A 11 -21.70 -23.37 22.76
C ILE A 11 -21.89 -21.99 22.10
N THR A 12 -21.46 -20.92 22.78
CA THR A 12 -21.66 -19.52 22.33
C THR A 12 -20.47 -18.99 21.55
N GLY A 13 -19.29 -19.52 21.82
CA GLY A 13 -18.02 -19.10 21.21
C GLY A 13 -17.56 -17.72 21.69
N ASP A 14 -16.26 -17.52 21.71
CA ASP A 14 -15.69 -16.19 21.77
C ASP A 14 -15.48 -15.69 20.35
N PRO A 15 -16.20 -14.63 19.90
CA PRO A 15 -16.04 -14.11 18.53
C PRO A 15 -14.61 -13.64 18.23
N PHE A 16 -13.79 -13.36 19.23
CA PHE A 16 -12.39 -13.01 19.06
C PHE A 16 -11.52 -14.22 18.66
N GLU A 17 -11.78 -15.41 19.25
CA GLU A 17 -11.13 -16.64 18.82
C GLU A 17 -11.98 -17.32 17.73
N LEU A 18 -11.86 -16.85 16.49
CA LEU A 18 -12.56 -17.49 15.39
C LEU A 18 -12.16 -18.96 15.23
N PRO A 19 -13.11 -19.84 14.90
CA PRO A 19 -12.79 -21.23 14.62
C PRO A 19 -11.83 -21.32 13.43
N VAL A 20 -10.93 -22.27 13.47
CA VAL A 20 -10.01 -22.51 12.35
C VAL A 20 -10.80 -22.94 11.13
N PHE A 21 -10.84 -22.08 10.13
CA PHE A 21 -11.41 -22.44 8.82
C PHE A 21 -10.44 -23.38 8.09
N PRO A 22 -10.93 -24.48 7.48
CA PRO A 22 -10.08 -25.62 7.06
C PRO A 22 -9.27 -25.37 5.78
N ASN A 23 -8.78 -24.15 5.58
CA ASN A 23 -7.87 -23.80 4.49
C ASN A 23 -6.37 -23.92 4.87
N THR A 24 -6.05 -23.96 6.15
CA THR A 24 -4.66 -24.08 6.64
C THR A 24 -4.00 -25.39 6.22
N ASP A 25 -4.76 -26.45 6.03
CA ASP A 25 -4.25 -27.74 5.54
C ASP A 25 -4.02 -27.77 4.02
N LEU A 26 -4.66 -26.89 3.26
CA LEU A 26 -4.49 -26.82 1.80
C LEU A 26 -3.14 -26.20 1.44
N ILE A 27 -2.63 -25.26 2.23
CA ILE A 27 -1.31 -24.65 2.07
C ILE A 27 -0.22 -25.73 2.24
N LYS A 28 -0.37 -26.60 3.24
CA LYS A 28 0.54 -27.73 3.50
C LYS A 28 0.51 -28.82 2.40
N LYS A 29 -0.61 -28.92 1.64
CA LYS A 29 -0.79 -29.93 0.59
C LYS A 29 -0.44 -29.44 -0.82
N GLY A 30 0.14 -28.25 -0.97
CA GLY A 30 0.54 -27.69 -2.28
C GLY A 30 -0.62 -27.33 -3.20
N LYS A 31 -1.85 -27.24 -2.70
CA LYS A 31 -2.98 -26.78 -3.50
C LYS A 31 -2.92 -25.26 -3.71
N LYS A 32 -3.21 -24.80 -4.94
CA LYS A 32 -3.33 -23.37 -5.25
C LYS A 32 -4.50 -22.77 -4.47
N TRP A 33 -4.20 -21.83 -3.60
CA TRP A 33 -5.17 -21.02 -2.87
C TRP A 33 -5.15 -19.58 -3.41
N VAL A 34 -6.22 -18.85 -3.15
CA VAL A 34 -6.32 -17.42 -3.47
C VAL A 34 -6.67 -16.67 -2.20
N ARG A 35 -5.85 -15.70 -1.83
CA ARG A 35 -6.15 -14.79 -0.72
C ARG A 35 -7.10 -13.70 -1.18
N VAL A 36 -8.12 -13.40 -0.39
CA VAL A 36 -8.99 -12.26 -0.63
C VAL A 36 -8.72 -11.20 0.43
N ALA A 37 -8.24 -10.05 -0.03
CA ALA A 37 -8.06 -8.87 0.81
C ALA A 37 -9.35 -8.04 0.83
N PHE A 38 -9.67 -7.47 1.98
CA PHE A 38 -10.82 -6.59 2.18
C PHE A 38 -10.44 -5.40 3.05
N GLN A 39 -11.33 -4.43 3.17
CA GLN A 39 -11.14 -3.24 4.01
C GLN A 39 -12.31 -3.14 4.98
N GLU A 40 -12.07 -3.28 6.27
CA GLU A 40 -13.11 -3.11 7.29
C GLU A 40 -12.57 -2.40 8.54
N ASN A 41 -13.40 -1.54 9.09
CA ASN A 41 -13.15 -0.79 10.32
C ASN A 41 -14.48 -0.39 10.98
N SER A 42 -14.41 0.26 12.14
CA SER A 42 -15.59 0.68 12.90
C SER A 42 -16.51 1.65 12.13
N ARG A 43 -15.96 2.52 11.26
CA ARG A 43 -16.77 3.42 10.42
C ARG A 43 -17.56 2.66 9.35
N ARG A 44 -16.96 1.62 8.80
CA ARG A 44 -17.63 0.74 7.83
C ARG A 44 -18.68 -0.13 8.50
N LEU A 45 -18.41 -0.62 9.72
CA LEU A 45 -19.39 -1.34 10.51
C LEU A 45 -20.66 -0.49 10.76
N LEU A 46 -20.51 0.80 11.08
CA LEU A 46 -21.66 1.70 11.22
C LEU A 46 -22.47 1.82 9.93
N LYS A 47 -21.80 1.86 8.77
CA LYS A 47 -22.49 1.86 7.47
C LYS A 47 -23.22 0.54 7.22
N TRP A 48 -22.59 -0.61 7.56
CA TRP A 48 -23.23 -1.91 7.49
C TRP A 48 -24.45 -2.03 8.39
N ASN A 49 -24.39 -1.51 9.61
CA ASN A 49 -25.48 -1.57 10.58
C ASN A 49 -26.67 -0.66 10.19
N ALA A 50 -26.42 0.33 9.34
CA ALA A 50 -27.46 1.19 8.77
C ALA A 50 -28.16 0.57 7.54
N ARG A 51 -27.85 -0.69 7.19
CA ARG A 51 -28.33 -1.38 6.00
C ARG A 51 -29.07 -2.67 6.36
N ASP A 52 -30.17 -2.91 5.67
CA ASP A 52 -30.98 -4.13 5.79
C ASP A 52 -30.51 -5.24 4.83
N GLU A 53 -29.66 -4.88 3.84
CA GLU A 53 -29.18 -5.85 2.87
C GLU A 53 -28.29 -6.90 3.55
N VAL A 54 -28.63 -8.16 3.35
CA VAL A 54 -27.91 -9.31 3.88
C VAL A 54 -27.08 -10.04 2.83
N TRP A 55 -27.21 -9.67 1.54
CA TRP A 55 -26.48 -10.22 0.42
C TRP A 55 -26.41 -9.28 -0.79
N GLY A 56 -25.45 -9.50 -1.63
CA GLY A 56 -25.23 -8.76 -2.86
C GLY A 56 -24.03 -9.27 -3.63
N MET A 57 -23.39 -8.40 -4.40
CA MET A 57 -22.23 -8.70 -5.21
C MET A 57 -21.03 -7.85 -4.84
N VAL A 58 -19.82 -8.36 -5.12
CA VAL A 58 -18.59 -7.60 -4.94
C VAL A 58 -17.59 -8.02 -6.02
N PRO A 59 -16.98 -7.05 -6.75
CA PRO A 59 -15.90 -7.35 -7.67
C PRO A 59 -14.62 -7.64 -6.88
N LEU A 60 -13.86 -8.64 -7.33
CA LEU A 60 -12.55 -8.99 -6.81
C LEU A 60 -11.50 -8.61 -7.85
N HIS A 61 -10.70 -7.62 -7.54
CA HIS A 61 -9.68 -7.05 -8.41
C HIS A 61 -8.34 -7.78 -8.27
N PRO A 62 -7.60 -8.01 -9.35
CA PRO A 62 -6.25 -8.55 -9.26
C PRO A 62 -5.30 -7.55 -8.62
N VAL A 63 -4.29 -8.08 -7.91
CA VAL A 63 -3.21 -7.30 -7.32
C VAL A 63 -1.96 -7.47 -8.17
N ALA A 64 -1.31 -6.36 -8.52
CA ALA A 64 -0.13 -6.35 -9.38
C ALA A 64 0.99 -7.29 -8.88
N GLY A 65 1.54 -8.08 -9.78
CA GLY A 65 2.57 -9.07 -9.46
C GLY A 65 2.09 -10.30 -8.67
N ARG A 66 0.79 -10.42 -8.34
CA ARG A 66 0.23 -11.49 -7.51
C ARG A 66 -1.00 -12.12 -8.17
N GLN A 67 -0.85 -13.35 -8.69
CA GLN A 67 -1.97 -14.11 -9.25
C GLN A 67 -2.86 -14.77 -8.19
N ASP A 68 -2.30 -14.96 -7.00
CA ASP A 68 -2.89 -15.65 -5.86
C ASP A 68 -3.55 -14.69 -4.84
N VAL A 69 -3.64 -13.40 -5.16
CA VAL A 69 -4.28 -12.38 -4.31
C VAL A 69 -5.34 -11.62 -5.11
N LYS A 70 -6.47 -11.37 -4.48
CA LYS A 70 -7.57 -10.54 -4.99
C LYS A 70 -7.96 -9.52 -3.93
N ALA A 71 -8.27 -8.30 -4.34
CA ALA A 71 -8.77 -7.25 -3.47
C ALA A 71 -10.27 -7.02 -3.72
N ALA A 72 -11.06 -7.02 -2.66
CA ALA A 72 -12.49 -6.74 -2.75
C ALA A 72 -12.72 -5.27 -3.11
N GLY A 73 -13.51 -5.04 -4.14
CA GLY A 73 -13.97 -3.70 -4.54
C GLY A 73 -15.19 -3.23 -3.75
N ASP A 74 -16.01 -2.41 -4.38
CA ASP A 74 -17.24 -1.92 -3.80
C ASP A 74 -18.22 -3.05 -3.55
N PHE A 75 -18.76 -3.13 -2.35
CA PHE A 75 -19.86 -4.03 -2.06
C PHE A 75 -21.15 -3.44 -2.65
N GLU A 76 -21.83 -4.19 -3.48
CA GLU A 76 -23.05 -3.79 -4.17
C GLU A 76 -24.25 -4.57 -3.63
N ASP A 77 -25.44 -3.94 -3.65
CA ASP A 77 -26.71 -4.62 -3.40
C ASP A 77 -27.07 -5.59 -4.54
N GLY A 78 -28.24 -6.26 -4.42
CA GLY A 78 -28.72 -7.18 -5.46
C GLY A 78 -29.09 -6.49 -6.79
N GLN A 79 -29.15 -5.15 -6.83
CA GLN A 79 -29.46 -4.35 -8.02
C GLN A 79 -28.20 -3.79 -8.70
N GLY A 80 -27.05 -3.78 -7.99
CA GLY A 80 -25.78 -3.25 -8.46
C GLY A 80 -25.49 -1.82 -7.97
N ASN A 81 -26.19 -1.35 -6.94
CA ASN A 81 -25.85 -0.08 -6.31
C ASN A 81 -24.75 -0.30 -5.28
N SER A 82 -23.71 0.54 -5.30
CA SER A 82 -22.65 0.51 -4.29
C SER A 82 -23.19 0.89 -2.92
N ILE A 83 -22.96 0.03 -1.93
CA ILE A 83 -23.38 0.24 -0.53
C ILE A 83 -22.20 0.51 0.40
N ILE A 84 -21.05 -0.11 0.15
CA ILE A 84 -19.79 0.11 0.87
C ILE A 84 -18.66 0.22 -0.17
N SER A 85 -18.10 1.40 -0.31
CA SER A 85 -17.02 1.65 -1.28
C SER A 85 -15.66 1.17 -0.77
N ALA A 86 -14.84 0.61 -1.65
CA ALA A 86 -13.43 0.34 -1.42
C ALA A 86 -12.56 1.48 -1.97
N SER A 87 -11.38 1.65 -1.40
CA SER A 87 -10.39 2.61 -1.88
C SER A 87 -9.03 1.92 -1.95
N TRP A 88 -8.55 1.69 -3.17
CA TRP A 88 -7.28 1.04 -3.44
C TRP A 88 -6.39 1.95 -4.29
N GLY A 89 -5.07 1.83 -4.10
CA GLY A 89 -4.08 2.48 -4.94
C GLY A 89 -3.77 1.68 -6.22
N GLU A 90 -2.73 2.10 -6.92
CA GLU A 90 -2.34 1.59 -8.25
C GLU A 90 -1.96 0.10 -8.27
N ALA A 91 -1.61 -0.50 -7.12
CA ALA A 91 -1.32 -1.93 -7.04
C ALA A 91 -2.55 -2.81 -7.31
N VAL A 92 -3.76 -2.28 -7.16
CA VAL A 92 -5.01 -3.01 -7.37
C VAL A 92 -5.61 -2.60 -8.72
N ASP A 93 -5.53 -3.51 -9.70
CA ASP A 93 -6.08 -3.26 -11.04
C ASP A 93 -7.62 -3.33 -11.03
N GLN A 94 -8.25 -2.17 -10.97
CA GLN A 94 -9.70 -2.04 -10.97
C GLN A 94 -10.32 -2.12 -12.39
N ARG A 95 -9.50 -2.20 -13.44
CA ARG A 95 -9.97 -2.08 -14.84
C ARG A 95 -10.02 -3.41 -15.56
N SER A 96 -9.15 -4.35 -15.22
CA SER A 96 -9.02 -5.62 -15.93
C SER A 96 -8.99 -6.83 -15.01
N GLY A 97 -9.28 -8.01 -15.54
CA GLY A 97 -9.14 -9.27 -14.81
C GLY A 97 -10.05 -9.42 -13.58
N VAL A 98 -11.13 -8.65 -13.50
CA VAL A 98 -12.09 -8.66 -12.40
C VAL A 98 -12.81 -10.01 -12.34
N GLN A 99 -12.88 -10.57 -11.15
CA GLN A 99 -13.68 -11.74 -10.83
C GLN A 99 -14.79 -11.34 -9.87
N TRP A 100 -16.00 -11.85 -10.07
CA TRP A 100 -17.09 -11.52 -9.18
C TRP A 100 -17.24 -12.53 -8.06
N ALA A 101 -17.60 -12.02 -6.88
CA ALA A 101 -18.08 -12.79 -5.76
C ALA A 101 -19.50 -12.34 -5.39
N ALA A 102 -20.30 -13.26 -4.85
CA ALA A 102 -21.46 -12.87 -4.08
C ALA A 102 -21.05 -12.72 -2.61
N TRP A 103 -21.69 -11.81 -1.88
CA TRP A 103 -21.50 -11.70 -0.45
C TRP A 103 -22.78 -12.02 0.32
N LEU A 104 -22.58 -12.61 1.50
CA LEU A 104 -23.62 -12.96 2.46
C LEU A 104 -23.19 -12.43 3.83
N ARG A 105 -23.98 -11.56 4.46
CA ARG A 105 -23.72 -11.03 5.80
C ARG A 105 -24.56 -11.77 6.82
N LEU A 106 -23.90 -12.33 7.81
CA LEU A 106 -24.50 -13.01 8.95
C LEU A 106 -24.50 -12.08 10.19
N PRO A 107 -25.46 -12.15 11.08
CA PRO A 107 -25.50 -11.38 12.33
C PRO A 107 -24.51 -11.87 13.39
N ALA A 108 -23.91 -13.05 13.22
CA ALA A 108 -22.93 -13.64 14.12
C ALA A 108 -22.00 -14.61 13.37
N PRO A 109 -20.84 -14.98 13.95
CA PRO A 109 -19.91 -15.93 13.35
C PRO A 109 -20.55 -17.26 12.99
N PRO A 110 -20.25 -17.85 11.81
CA PRO A 110 -20.79 -19.14 11.39
C PRO A 110 -20.06 -20.29 12.10
N VAL A 111 -20.51 -20.64 13.29
CA VAL A 111 -19.89 -21.67 14.12
C VAL A 111 -20.88 -22.77 14.48
N MET A 112 -20.36 -23.98 14.59
CA MET A 112 -21.04 -25.18 15.08
C MET A 112 -20.45 -25.63 16.42
N SER A 113 -21.24 -26.30 17.23
CA SER A 113 -20.71 -26.95 18.43
C SER A 113 -19.86 -28.20 18.04
N PRO A 114 -18.68 -28.40 18.66
CA PRO A 114 -17.96 -27.52 19.58
C PRO A 114 -17.04 -26.56 18.80
N TRP A 115 -17.41 -25.31 18.69
CA TRP A 115 -16.59 -24.18 18.12
C TRP A 115 -15.87 -24.52 16.80
N ALA A 116 -16.58 -25.11 15.85
CA ALA A 116 -16.03 -25.50 14.57
C ALA A 116 -16.61 -24.66 13.42
N ALA A 117 -15.79 -24.35 12.42
CA ALA A 117 -16.29 -23.75 11.18
C ALA A 117 -17.07 -24.79 10.37
N PRO A 118 -18.15 -24.41 9.66
CA PRO A 118 -18.87 -25.31 8.75
C PRO A 118 -17.94 -25.79 7.64
N GLN A 119 -18.03 -27.07 7.30
CA GLN A 119 -17.24 -27.70 6.26
C GLN A 119 -18.06 -28.00 5.00
N THR A 120 -19.38 -28.04 5.12
CA THR A 120 -20.31 -28.34 4.03
C THR A 120 -21.38 -27.25 3.89
N TRP A 121 -21.97 -27.19 2.69
CA TRP A 121 -23.08 -26.26 2.46
C TRP A 121 -24.31 -26.58 3.32
N SER A 122 -24.55 -27.83 3.66
CA SER A 122 -25.64 -28.19 4.58
C SER A 122 -25.38 -27.72 6.01
N GLU A 123 -24.14 -27.80 6.50
CA GLU A 123 -23.79 -27.24 7.81
C GLU A 123 -23.94 -25.71 7.83
N LEU A 124 -23.49 -25.02 6.78
CA LEU A 124 -23.70 -23.57 6.65
C LEU A 124 -25.19 -23.23 6.61
N ALA A 125 -26.03 -24.04 5.93
CA ALA A 125 -27.47 -23.84 5.88
C ALA A 125 -28.12 -23.93 7.25
N VAL A 126 -27.71 -24.92 8.07
CA VAL A 126 -28.19 -25.05 9.46
C VAL A 126 -27.84 -23.83 10.30
N ILE A 127 -26.61 -23.32 10.16
CA ILE A 127 -26.17 -22.09 10.84
C ILE A 127 -27.01 -20.90 10.39
N CYS A 128 -27.12 -20.68 9.07
CA CYS A 128 -27.91 -19.59 8.51
C CYS A 128 -29.35 -19.61 9.02
N GLN A 129 -29.99 -20.80 9.05
CA GLN A 129 -31.34 -20.95 9.57
C GLN A 129 -31.45 -20.55 11.03
N LYS A 130 -30.49 -20.94 11.88
CA LYS A 130 -30.43 -20.52 13.29
C LYS A 130 -30.26 -19.01 13.44
N LEU A 131 -29.57 -18.37 12.53
CA LEU A 131 -29.34 -16.93 12.49
C LEU A 131 -30.45 -16.15 11.76
N GLY A 132 -31.53 -16.81 11.35
CA GLY A 132 -32.66 -16.17 10.66
C GLY A 132 -32.41 -15.84 9.18
N ILE A 133 -31.39 -16.46 8.56
CA ILE A 133 -31.03 -16.25 7.15
C ILE A 133 -31.46 -17.47 6.31
N ASP A 134 -32.22 -17.22 5.24
CA ASP A 134 -32.60 -18.27 4.26
C ASP A 134 -31.49 -18.45 3.21
N LEU A 135 -30.62 -19.44 3.44
CA LEU A 135 -29.54 -19.76 2.49
C LEU A 135 -30.07 -20.23 1.12
N ASN A 136 -31.24 -20.88 1.04
CA ASN A 136 -31.81 -21.33 -0.23
C ASN A 136 -32.24 -20.14 -1.09
N LEU A 137 -32.78 -19.11 -0.46
CA LEU A 137 -33.12 -17.86 -1.14
C LEU A 137 -31.86 -17.18 -1.67
N PHE A 138 -30.80 -17.10 -0.86
CA PHE A 138 -29.48 -16.61 -1.30
C PHE A 138 -28.94 -17.42 -2.50
N ILE A 139 -28.94 -18.74 -2.42
CA ILE A 139 -28.50 -19.62 -3.53
C ILE A 139 -29.31 -19.35 -4.81
N SER A 140 -30.60 -19.08 -4.67
CA SER A 140 -31.45 -18.69 -5.80
C SER A 140 -31.02 -17.36 -6.43
N GLN A 141 -30.56 -16.40 -5.63
CA GLN A 141 -30.01 -15.13 -6.15
C GLN A 141 -28.69 -15.35 -6.88
N LEU A 142 -27.83 -16.27 -6.43
CA LEU A 142 -26.57 -16.58 -7.14
C LEU A 142 -26.81 -16.99 -8.58
N SER A 143 -27.88 -17.73 -8.87
CA SER A 143 -28.21 -18.10 -10.24
C SER A 143 -28.63 -16.89 -11.10
N ARG A 144 -29.32 -15.90 -10.52
CA ARG A 144 -29.71 -14.67 -11.21
C ARG A 144 -28.49 -13.80 -11.50
N TRP A 145 -27.60 -13.62 -10.51
CA TRP A 145 -26.36 -12.86 -10.69
C TRP A 145 -25.39 -13.55 -11.62
N GLY A 146 -25.24 -14.88 -11.53
CA GLY A 146 -24.44 -15.69 -12.45
C GLY A 146 -24.91 -15.64 -13.91
N TRP A 147 -26.15 -15.19 -14.14
CA TRP A 147 -26.65 -14.90 -15.48
C TRP A 147 -26.10 -13.58 -16.04
N ARG A 148 -25.81 -12.62 -15.16
CA ARG A 148 -25.23 -11.29 -15.50
C ARG A 148 -23.72 -11.36 -15.53
N GLU A 149 -23.12 -11.82 -14.41
CA GLU A 149 -21.69 -11.87 -14.18
C GLU A 149 -21.23 -13.27 -13.82
N THR A 150 -19.98 -13.63 -14.12
CA THR A 150 -19.43 -14.92 -13.74
C THR A 150 -18.96 -14.89 -12.28
N LEU A 151 -19.66 -15.61 -11.40
CA LEU A 151 -19.31 -15.69 -9.98
C LEU A 151 -18.27 -16.79 -9.73
N HIS A 152 -17.20 -16.44 -9.06
CA HIS A 152 -16.09 -17.33 -8.73
C HIS A 152 -16.01 -17.65 -7.23
N TYR A 153 -16.56 -16.78 -6.39
CA TYR A 153 -16.47 -16.86 -4.93
C TYR A 153 -17.79 -16.48 -4.27
N VAL A 154 -17.91 -16.90 -3.00
CA VAL A 154 -18.88 -16.38 -2.04
C VAL A 154 -18.10 -15.84 -0.87
N LEU A 155 -18.36 -14.60 -0.45
CA LEU A 155 -17.83 -14.02 0.76
C LEU A 155 -18.90 -14.12 1.86
N VAL A 156 -18.51 -14.65 3.02
CA VAL A 156 -19.36 -14.74 4.21
C VAL A 156 -18.82 -13.77 5.24
N GLY A 157 -19.59 -12.72 5.55
CA GLY A 157 -19.21 -11.68 6.49
C GLY A 157 -20.00 -11.76 7.78
N PHE A 158 -19.37 -11.44 8.90
CA PHE A 158 -20.00 -11.41 10.22
C PHE A 158 -19.27 -10.40 11.13
N PRO A 159 -19.98 -9.79 12.09
CA PRO A 159 -19.36 -8.83 13.00
C PRO A 159 -18.42 -9.53 13.98
N ILE A 160 -17.33 -8.84 14.32
CA ILE A 160 -16.38 -9.28 15.34
C ILE A 160 -15.90 -8.10 16.21
N PRO A 161 -15.61 -8.31 17.50
CA PRO A 161 -14.96 -7.34 18.38
C PRO A 161 -13.44 -7.29 18.11
N ASP A 162 -12.77 -6.29 18.69
CA ASP A 162 -11.30 -6.17 18.70
C ASP A 162 -10.66 -6.82 19.93
N HIS A 163 -11.45 -7.12 20.96
CA HIS A 163 -11.01 -7.82 22.15
C HIS A 163 -12.13 -8.66 22.78
N VAL A 164 -11.75 -9.62 23.60
CA VAL A 164 -12.69 -10.51 24.29
C VAL A 164 -13.72 -9.74 25.12
N GLY A 165 -14.99 -9.96 24.84
CA GLY A 165 -16.10 -9.29 25.52
C GLY A 165 -16.32 -7.83 25.12
N GLY A 166 -15.62 -7.36 24.09
CA GLY A 166 -15.84 -6.03 23.49
C GLY A 166 -17.07 -5.97 22.59
N GLU A 167 -17.44 -4.75 22.21
CA GLU A 167 -18.44 -4.53 21.18
C GLU A 167 -17.84 -4.82 19.79
N ASP A 168 -18.71 -5.14 18.83
CA ASP A 168 -18.29 -5.37 17.46
C ASP A 168 -17.69 -4.10 16.85
N VAL A 169 -16.53 -4.25 16.19
CA VAL A 169 -15.80 -3.12 15.59
C VAL A 169 -15.65 -3.22 14.08
N GLN A 170 -15.82 -4.40 13.50
CA GLN A 170 -15.70 -4.60 12.04
C GLN A 170 -16.46 -5.84 11.58
N ILE A 171 -16.66 -5.95 10.27
CA ILE A 171 -17.08 -7.21 9.65
C ILE A 171 -15.83 -8.01 9.29
N GLU A 172 -15.76 -9.25 9.73
CA GLU A 172 -14.77 -10.21 9.25
C GLU A 172 -15.35 -10.95 8.04
N TRP A 173 -14.60 -11.00 6.96
CA TRP A 173 -14.99 -11.69 5.75
C TRP A 173 -14.21 -12.99 5.58
N LYS A 174 -14.91 -14.09 5.27
CA LYS A 174 -14.32 -15.36 4.86
C LYS A 174 -14.73 -15.68 3.44
N ALA A 175 -13.80 -16.16 2.62
CA ALA A 175 -14.08 -16.45 1.20
C ALA A 175 -14.25 -17.95 0.97
N ILE A 176 -15.24 -18.32 0.16
CA ILE A 176 -15.46 -19.67 -0.34
C ILE A 176 -15.23 -19.63 -1.84
N ARG A 177 -14.29 -20.42 -2.35
CA ARG A 177 -14.09 -20.57 -3.77
C ARG A 177 -15.09 -21.61 -4.31
N LEU A 178 -15.83 -21.23 -5.35
CA LEU A 178 -16.72 -22.14 -6.02
C LEU A 178 -15.93 -23.18 -6.84
N GLU A 179 -16.32 -24.45 -6.79
CA GLU A 179 -15.67 -25.51 -7.58
C GLU A 179 -15.73 -25.22 -9.07
N ARG A 180 -16.86 -24.71 -9.51
CA ARG A 180 -17.09 -24.21 -10.88
C ARG A 180 -17.70 -22.82 -10.81
N PRO A 181 -17.21 -21.87 -11.65
CA PRO A 181 -17.83 -20.56 -11.71
C PRO A 181 -19.29 -20.64 -12.13
N ILE A 182 -20.15 -19.90 -11.43
CA ILE A 182 -21.57 -19.80 -11.78
C ILE A 182 -21.72 -18.78 -12.89
N SER A 183 -22.13 -19.21 -14.08
CA SER A 183 -22.33 -18.32 -15.22
C SER A 183 -23.30 -18.91 -16.25
N ARG A 184 -23.84 -18.05 -17.12
CA ARG A 184 -24.60 -18.45 -18.29
C ARG A 184 -23.81 -19.30 -19.31
N LYS A 185 -22.48 -19.36 -19.15
CA LYS A 185 -21.58 -20.15 -20.00
C LYS A 185 -21.33 -21.55 -19.42
N MET A 186 -21.93 -21.92 -18.27
CA MET A 186 -21.81 -23.27 -17.75
C MET A 186 -22.35 -24.28 -18.79
N GLN A 187 -21.53 -25.27 -19.10
CA GLN A 187 -21.92 -26.33 -20.01
C GLN A 187 -22.78 -27.35 -19.26
N VAL A 188 -23.88 -27.72 -19.86
CA VAL A 188 -24.68 -28.88 -19.44
C VAL A 188 -24.12 -30.14 -20.12
N ALA A 189 -24.10 -31.27 -19.42
CA ALA A 189 -23.54 -32.54 -19.88
C ALA A 189 -24.12 -33.04 -21.23
N SER A 190 -25.26 -32.49 -21.66
CA SER A 190 -25.99 -32.87 -22.90
C SER A 190 -25.72 -31.95 -24.10
N GLY A 191 -24.76 -30.99 -24.01
CA GLY A 191 -24.44 -30.07 -25.13
C GLY A 191 -25.47 -28.97 -25.38
N PHE A 192 -26.53 -28.86 -24.59
CA PHE A 192 -27.52 -27.78 -24.70
C PHE A 192 -27.06 -26.49 -24.01
N ARG A 193 -27.52 -25.35 -24.53
CA ARG A 193 -27.34 -24.05 -23.86
C ARG A 193 -28.15 -24.05 -22.56
N ILE A 194 -27.51 -23.61 -21.48
CA ILE A 194 -28.14 -23.52 -20.18
C ILE A 194 -29.21 -22.42 -20.18
N GLY A 195 -30.42 -22.73 -19.77
CA GLY A 195 -31.47 -21.73 -19.50
C GLY A 195 -31.48 -21.31 -18.05
N PRO A 196 -32.18 -20.20 -17.67
CA PRO A 196 -32.20 -19.71 -16.30
C PRO A 196 -32.63 -20.74 -15.26
N ARG A 197 -33.63 -21.54 -15.55
CA ARG A 197 -34.11 -22.62 -14.65
C ARG A 197 -33.09 -23.75 -14.50
N GLN A 198 -32.40 -24.11 -15.56
CA GLN A 198 -31.35 -25.15 -15.53
C GLN A 198 -30.14 -24.64 -14.75
N LEU A 199 -29.77 -23.36 -14.91
CA LEU A 199 -28.72 -22.75 -14.10
C LEU A 199 -29.08 -22.79 -12.61
N GLN A 200 -30.31 -22.40 -12.25
CA GLN A 200 -30.77 -22.43 -10.85
C GLN A 200 -30.68 -23.85 -10.27
N MET A 201 -31.16 -24.87 -11.01
CA MET A 201 -31.11 -26.27 -10.59
C MET A 201 -29.66 -26.75 -10.41
N GLN A 202 -28.76 -26.40 -11.33
CA GLN A 202 -27.34 -26.76 -11.21
C GLN A 202 -26.64 -26.05 -10.03
N VAL A 203 -26.95 -24.81 -9.80
CA VAL A 203 -26.41 -24.05 -8.63
C VAL A 203 -26.90 -24.67 -7.33
N GLN A 204 -28.19 -25.05 -7.24
CA GLN A 204 -28.74 -25.76 -6.07
C GLN A 204 -28.06 -27.11 -5.84
N LEU A 205 -27.80 -27.89 -6.90
CA LEU A 205 -27.08 -29.16 -6.78
C LEU A 205 -25.60 -28.95 -6.35
N MET A 206 -24.94 -27.93 -6.89
CA MET A 206 -23.53 -27.63 -6.59
C MET A 206 -23.34 -27.08 -5.18
N LEU A 207 -24.27 -26.26 -4.69
CA LEU A 207 -24.18 -25.59 -3.39
C LEU A 207 -25.12 -26.19 -2.34
N GLY A 208 -25.62 -27.41 -2.59
CA GLY A 208 -26.48 -28.12 -1.66
C GLY A 208 -25.84 -29.37 -1.07
N GLY A 209 -26.51 -29.92 -0.07
CA GLY A 209 -26.12 -31.18 0.53
C GLY A 209 -24.74 -31.15 1.22
N ASN A 210 -24.05 -32.27 1.12
CA ASN A 210 -22.76 -32.49 1.76
C ASN A 210 -21.54 -32.03 0.92
N ASN A 211 -21.77 -31.19 -0.13
CA ASN A 211 -20.69 -30.61 -0.89
C ASN A 211 -19.83 -29.72 0.01
N PHE A 212 -18.51 -29.88 -0.08
CA PHE A 212 -17.58 -29.18 0.78
C PHE A 212 -17.45 -27.70 0.46
N LEU A 213 -17.27 -26.89 1.51
CA LEU A 213 -16.91 -25.49 1.42
C LEU A 213 -15.41 -25.37 1.19
N ASN A 214 -15.02 -24.82 0.06
CA ASN A 214 -13.61 -24.59 -0.25
C ASN A 214 -13.18 -23.20 0.28
N TRP A 215 -12.99 -23.12 1.59
CA TRP A 215 -12.57 -21.90 2.26
C TRP A 215 -11.22 -21.41 1.74
N GLN A 216 -11.10 -20.11 1.53
CA GLN A 216 -9.87 -19.42 1.11
C GLN A 216 -9.41 -18.46 2.20
N PRO A 217 -8.09 -18.22 2.33
CA PRO A 217 -7.57 -17.24 3.27
C PRO A 217 -8.07 -15.84 2.92
N THR A 218 -8.38 -15.07 3.94
CA THR A 218 -8.78 -13.67 3.83
C THR A 218 -7.92 -12.82 4.76
N GLU A 219 -7.83 -11.52 4.47
CA GLU A 219 -7.03 -10.61 5.29
C GLU A 219 -7.62 -9.19 5.20
N ASN A 220 -7.76 -8.55 6.36
CA ASN A 220 -8.15 -7.15 6.40
C ASN A 220 -6.93 -6.27 6.09
N TRP A 221 -6.96 -5.58 4.94
CA TRP A 221 -5.92 -4.66 4.51
C TRP A 221 -6.31 -3.19 4.78
N GLU A 222 -7.19 -2.95 5.72
CA GLU A 222 -7.54 -1.59 6.10
C GLU A 222 -6.30 -0.82 6.59
N THR A 223 -6.24 0.46 6.25
CA THR A 223 -5.08 1.33 6.49
C THR A 223 -4.60 1.31 7.94
N GLN A 224 -5.53 1.30 8.93
CA GLN A 224 -5.16 1.28 10.34
C GLN A 224 -4.51 -0.06 10.73
N VAL A 225 -5.01 -1.17 10.16
CA VAL A 225 -4.45 -2.52 10.40
C VAL A 225 -3.05 -2.62 9.82
N LEU A 226 -2.83 -2.16 8.59
CA LEU A 226 -1.52 -2.20 7.95
C LEU A 226 -0.51 -1.30 8.67
N ASN A 227 -0.94 -0.13 9.14
CA ASN A 227 -0.10 0.86 9.80
C ASN A 227 0.13 0.58 11.30
N ALA A 228 -0.54 -0.39 11.89
CA ALA A 228 -0.42 -0.71 13.32
C ALA A 228 1.00 -1.11 13.75
N ARG A 229 1.83 -1.58 12.82
CA ARG A 229 3.23 -1.97 13.07
C ARG A 229 4.23 -0.82 13.02
N GLY A 230 3.78 0.39 12.69
CA GLY A 230 4.59 1.59 12.62
C GLY A 230 4.30 2.36 11.33
N ALA A 231 3.92 3.62 11.49
CA ALA A 231 3.66 4.54 10.39
C ALA A 231 3.99 5.95 10.82
N PHE A 232 4.21 6.84 9.85
CA PHE A 232 4.33 8.27 10.10
C PHE A 232 3.03 8.86 10.63
N LYS A 233 3.10 10.05 11.23
CA LYS A 233 1.92 10.80 11.67
C LYS A 233 1.00 11.09 10.50
N GLN A 234 -0.29 11.10 10.75
CA GLN A 234 -1.31 11.21 9.71
C GLN A 234 -1.17 12.41 8.76
N PRO A 235 -0.79 13.62 9.20
CA PRO A 235 -0.63 14.74 8.27
C PRO A 235 0.35 14.43 7.13
N LEU A 236 1.52 13.84 7.44
CA LEU A 236 2.51 13.49 6.41
C LEU A 236 2.01 12.35 5.51
N ARG A 237 1.33 11.35 6.08
CA ARG A 237 0.80 10.21 5.30
C ARG A 237 -0.22 10.61 4.25
N LYS A 238 -0.92 11.72 4.46
CA LYS A 238 -1.96 12.24 3.55
C LYS A 238 -1.48 13.37 2.67
N ALA A 239 -0.21 13.76 2.79
CA ALA A 239 0.37 14.77 1.94
C ALA A 239 0.56 14.26 0.51
N CYS A 240 0.21 15.10 -0.46
CA CYS A 240 0.57 14.89 -1.86
C CYS A 240 2.03 15.33 -2.04
N ILE A 241 2.92 14.39 -2.35
CA ILE A 241 4.36 14.61 -2.38
C ILE A 241 4.84 14.70 -3.83
N LEU A 242 5.57 15.75 -4.16
CA LEU A 242 6.40 15.84 -5.37
C LEU A 242 7.85 15.58 -4.98
N ALA A 243 8.38 14.42 -5.36
CA ALA A 243 9.77 14.03 -5.16
C ALA A 243 10.56 14.28 -6.46
N VAL A 244 11.45 15.25 -6.43
CA VAL A 244 12.35 15.60 -7.53
C VAL A 244 13.71 14.97 -7.26
N GLY A 245 14.15 14.08 -8.17
CA GLY A 245 15.36 13.29 -8.00
C GLY A 245 15.10 11.91 -7.36
N GLY A 246 15.11 10.86 -8.19
CA GLY A 246 14.96 9.46 -7.80
C GLY A 246 16.29 8.71 -7.65
N GLY A 247 17.41 9.42 -7.44
CA GLY A 247 18.75 8.85 -7.33
C GLY A 247 19.02 8.06 -6.04
N ALA A 248 20.28 8.00 -5.64
CA ALA A 248 20.74 7.21 -4.50
C ALA A 248 20.06 7.56 -3.17
N VAL A 249 19.90 8.87 -2.87
CA VAL A 249 19.21 9.38 -1.67
C VAL A 249 17.70 9.35 -1.88
N GLY A 250 17.23 9.89 -3.01
CA GLY A 250 15.80 10.03 -3.29
C GLY A 250 15.05 8.70 -3.31
N SER A 251 15.65 7.65 -3.91
CA SER A 251 15.03 6.34 -3.93
C SER A 251 14.84 5.71 -2.54
N LYS A 252 15.77 5.95 -1.60
CA LYS A 252 15.68 5.47 -0.21
C LYS A 252 14.63 6.24 0.58
N ILE A 253 14.62 7.57 0.45
CA ILE A 253 13.66 8.43 1.14
C ILE A 253 12.24 8.12 0.68
N THR A 254 11.99 8.07 -0.64
CA THR A 254 10.67 7.77 -1.19
C THR A 254 10.18 6.38 -0.81
N GLU A 255 11.07 5.35 -0.81
CA GLU A 255 10.72 4.02 -0.33
C GLU A 255 10.37 4.02 1.17
N THR A 256 11.12 4.75 1.98
CA THR A 256 10.86 4.85 3.43
C THR A 256 9.54 5.58 3.70
N LEU A 257 9.24 6.65 2.97
CA LEU A 257 7.95 7.36 3.06
C LEU A 257 6.78 6.45 2.68
N ALA A 258 6.88 5.68 1.59
CA ALA A 258 5.87 4.72 1.18
C ALA A 258 5.66 3.61 2.23
N ARG A 259 6.75 3.07 2.83
CA ARG A 259 6.68 2.09 3.93
C ARG A 259 6.10 2.68 5.21
N GLY A 260 6.30 3.97 5.44
CA GLY A 260 5.72 4.73 6.55
C GLY A 260 4.26 5.13 6.32
N GLY A 261 3.65 4.74 5.19
CA GLY A 261 2.22 4.89 4.91
C GLY A 261 1.85 6.17 4.16
N CYS A 262 2.80 6.89 3.53
CA CYS A 262 2.47 7.94 2.57
C CYS A 262 1.81 7.30 1.34
N GLU A 263 0.73 7.91 0.85
CA GLU A 263 -0.12 7.28 -0.16
C GLU A 263 0.04 7.92 -1.56
N ASP A 264 0.28 9.22 -1.65
CA ASP A 264 0.28 9.96 -2.92
C ASP A 264 1.66 10.58 -3.19
N MET A 265 2.32 10.16 -4.29
CA MET A 265 3.65 10.62 -4.62
C MET A 265 3.86 10.73 -6.14
N THR A 266 4.36 11.86 -6.61
CA THR A 266 4.87 12.01 -7.97
C THR A 266 6.40 12.01 -7.94
N ILE A 267 7.01 11.14 -8.76
CA ILE A 267 8.47 11.01 -8.88
C ILE A 267 8.90 11.69 -10.16
N ALA A 268 9.67 12.77 -10.08
CA ALA A 268 10.26 13.46 -11.21
C ALA A 268 11.76 13.15 -11.29
N ASP A 269 12.18 12.47 -12.35
CA ASP A 269 13.58 12.13 -12.60
C ASP A 269 13.77 11.89 -14.11
N PRO A 270 14.70 12.60 -14.80
CA PRO A 270 14.90 12.47 -16.24
C PRO A 270 15.77 11.26 -16.61
N ASP A 271 16.45 10.66 -15.64
CA ASP A 271 17.50 9.70 -15.91
C ASP A 271 16.99 8.27 -16.14
N THR A 272 17.81 7.52 -16.88
CA THR A 272 17.71 6.06 -17.00
C THR A 272 18.59 5.40 -15.94
N LEU A 273 18.17 4.24 -15.42
CA LEU A 273 18.92 3.47 -14.44
C LEU A 273 20.09 2.75 -15.13
N GLU A 274 21.29 3.05 -14.68
CA GLU A 274 22.51 2.35 -15.11
C GLU A 274 22.92 1.26 -14.10
N ALA A 275 23.67 0.24 -14.57
CA ALA A 275 24.15 -0.83 -13.71
C ALA A 275 25.03 -0.34 -12.54
N GLY A 276 25.79 0.75 -12.75
CA GLY A 276 26.60 1.40 -11.70
C GLY A 276 25.77 1.99 -10.57
N ASN A 277 24.53 2.41 -10.85
CA ASN A 277 23.63 2.96 -9.85
C ASN A 277 23.16 1.90 -8.85
N LEU A 278 23.11 0.62 -9.21
CA LEU A 278 22.59 -0.48 -8.38
C LEU A 278 23.29 -0.60 -7.02
N ARG A 279 24.54 -0.13 -6.90
CA ARG A 279 25.27 -0.17 -5.63
C ARG A 279 24.69 0.75 -4.55
N ARG A 280 23.89 1.74 -4.95
CA ARG A 280 23.38 2.79 -4.06
C ARG A 280 21.88 3.08 -4.27
N HIS A 281 21.24 2.39 -5.20
CA HIS A 281 19.84 2.57 -5.54
C HIS A 281 18.97 1.45 -5.00
N THR A 282 17.70 1.74 -4.68
CA THR A 282 16.75 0.71 -4.21
C THR A 282 16.19 -0.17 -5.34
N LEU A 283 16.35 0.25 -6.60
CA LEU A 283 15.95 -0.53 -7.77
C LEU A 283 16.85 -1.75 -8.00
N LEU A 284 16.35 -2.72 -8.75
CA LEU A 284 16.97 -4.02 -8.98
C LEU A 284 17.57 -4.11 -10.39
N LEU A 285 18.38 -5.13 -10.62
CA LEU A 285 19.00 -5.43 -11.92
C LEU A 285 17.97 -5.49 -13.07
N SER A 286 16.75 -5.95 -12.79
CA SER A 286 15.66 -6.00 -13.77
C SER A 286 15.16 -4.63 -14.24
N SER A 287 15.57 -3.56 -13.58
CA SER A 287 15.19 -2.17 -13.91
C SER A 287 16.28 -1.42 -14.67
N VAL A 288 17.44 -2.03 -14.94
CA VAL A 288 18.50 -1.41 -15.75
C VAL A 288 17.94 -1.09 -17.14
N ASP A 289 18.34 0.04 -17.68
CA ASP A 289 17.87 0.65 -18.95
C ASP A 289 16.41 1.13 -18.93
N GLN A 290 15.76 1.19 -17.75
CA GLN A 290 14.44 1.82 -17.59
C GLN A 290 14.57 3.22 -16.99
N ASP A 291 13.60 4.09 -17.29
CA ASP A 291 13.48 5.40 -16.64
C ASP A 291 13.43 5.22 -15.12
N LYS A 292 14.31 5.90 -14.36
CA LYS A 292 14.34 5.82 -12.88
C LYS A 292 12.98 6.14 -12.27
N ALA A 293 12.32 7.22 -12.75
CA ALA A 293 11.02 7.62 -12.25
C ALA A 293 9.95 6.53 -12.44
N ARG A 294 9.89 5.87 -13.61
CA ARG A 294 8.94 4.79 -13.92
C ARG A 294 9.22 3.55 -13.07
N ALA A 295 10.47 3.10 -13.04
CA ALA A 295 10.84 1.91 -12.28
C ALA A 295 10.60 2.10 -10.77
N LEU A 296 10.89 3.31 -10.24
CA LEU A 296 10.67 3.64 -8.85
C LEU A 296 9.18 3.71 -8.51
N SER A 297 8.35 4.36 -9.33
CA SER A 297 6.90 4.42 -9.10
C SER A 297 6.26 3.03 -9.09
N ILE A 298 6.65 2.13 -10.00
CA ILE A 298 6.18 0.74 -10.01
C ILE A 298 6.59 0.03 -8.71
N ARG A 299 7.83 0.21 -8.25
CA ARG A 299 8.32 -0.37 -7.00
C ARG A 299 7.54 0.15 -5.79
N LEU A 300 7.30 1.46 -5.70
CA LEU A 300 6.56 2.07 -4.60
C LEU A 300 5.11 1.57 -4.55
N ASN A 301 4.44 1.46 -5.69
CA ASN A 301 3.09 0.91 -5.78
C ASN A 301 2.99 -0.55 -5.31
N GLN A 302 4.09 -1.30 -5.32
CA GLN A 302 4.14 -2.67 -4.79
C GLN A 302 4.37 -2.75 -3.27
N ILE A 303 4.67 -1.63 -2.61
CA ILE A 303 4.89 -1.58 -1.15
C ILE A 303 3.58 -1.58 -0.38
N SER A 304 2.59 -0.85 -0.87
CA SER A 304 1.29 -0.69 -0.19
C SER A 304 0.14 -0.76 -1.19
N PRO A 305 -0.96 -1.43 -0.83
CA PRO A 305 -2.17 -1.45 -1.67
C PRO A 305 -2.86 -0.08 -1.79
N TYR A 306 -2.40 0.92 -1.04
CA TYR A 306 -2.93 2.29 -1.06
C TYR A 306 -2.03 3.29 -1.79
N MET A 307 -0.83 2.86 -2.22
CA MET A 307 0.13 3.75 -2.85
C MET A 307 -0.32 4.15 -4.26
N ASN A 308 -0.24 5.45 -4.54
CA ASN A 308 -0.47 6.10 -5.84
C ASN A 308 0.81 6.81 -6.25
N ALA A 309 1.86 6.06 -6.58
CA ALA A 309 3.09 6.63 -7.11
C ALA A 309 2.96 6.82 -8.63
N VAL A 310 3.12 8.06 -9.07
CA VAL A 310 3.07 8.45 -10.49
C VAL A 310 4.46 8.86 -10.95
N ALA A 311 4.86 8.39 -12.14
CA ALA A 311 6.12 8.76 -12.74
C ALA A 311 6.01 10.02 -13.61
N PHE A 312 6.95 10.91 -13.45
CA PHE A 312 7.24 11.99 -14.39
C PHE A 312 8.69 11.83 -14.91
N PRO A 313 8.90 11.03 -15.98
CA PRO A 313 10.25 10.67 -16.46
C PRO A 313 10.84 11.80 -17.32
N ALA A 314 11.01 12.98 -16.73
CA ALA A 314 11.59 14.16 -17.35
C ALA A 314 12.13 15.10 -16.26
N ALA A 315 12.98 16.02 -16.66
CA ALA A 315 13.40 17.12 -15.80
C ALA A 315 12.21 17.98 -15.35
N LEU A 316 12.33 18.61 -14.19
CA LEU A 316 11.31 19.53 -13.71
C LEU A 316 11.09 20.64 -14.75
N PRO A 317 9.86 20.88 -15.24
CA PRO A 317 9.61 21.95 -16.20
C PRO A 317 10.00 23.32 -15.63
N THR A 318 10.60 24.18 -16.45
CA THR A 318 11.05 25.51 -16.03
C THR A 318 9.91 26.51 -15.84
N GLY A 319 8.67 26.14 -16.08
CA GLY A 319 7.47 26.96 -15.91
C GLY A 319 6.30 26.49 -16.79
N GLY A 320 5.23 27.29 -16.80
CA GLY A 320 4.02 27.07 -17.61
C GLY A 320 3.16 25.91 -17.12
N GLU A 321 2.23 25.46 -17.99
CA GLU A 321 1.23 24.42 -17.62
C GLU A 321 1.82 23.11 -17.11
N GLY A 322 3.04 22.77 -17.52
CA GLY A 322 3.74 21.55 -17.07
C GLY A 322 4.06 21.58 -15.60
N LEU A 323 4.67 22.69 -15.14
CA LEU A 323 5.00 22.90 -13.73
C LEU A 323 3.72 23.10 -12.90
N ASP A 324 2.77 23.92 -13.40
CA ASP A 324 1.48 24.14 -12.73
C ASP A 324 0.74 22.84 -12.45
N ARG A 325 0.78 21.89 -13.41
CA ARG A 325 0.13 20.59 -13.22
C ARG A 325 0.77 19.76 -12.11
N LEU A 326 2.10 19.77 -12.03
CA LEU A 326 2.84 19.07 -10.98
C LEU A 326 2.59 19.70 -9.60
N MET A 327 2.55 21.03 -9.54
CA MET A 327 2.45 21.78 -8.30
C MET A 327 1.01 21.91 -7.77
N ARG A 328 -0.01 21.82 -8.62
CA ARG A 328 -1.42 22.13 -8.28
C ARG A 328 -1.95 21.47 -7.02
N ASN A 329 -1.64 20.20 -6.81
CA ASN A 329 -2.12 19.41 -5.68
C ASN A 329 -0.97 18.98 -4.75
N THR A 330 0.19 19.60 -4.87
CA THR A 330 1.37 19.24 -4.08
C THR A 330 1.36 20.00 -2.76
N ASP A 331 1.45 19.26 -1.66
CA ASP A 331 1.60 19.81 -0.29
C ASP A 331 3.06 19.88 0.13
N LEU A 332 3.86 18.92 -0.35
CA LEU A 332 5.27 18.75 0.02
C LEU A 332 6.12 18.54 -1.23
N VAL A 333 7.07 19.42 -1.46
CA VAL A 333 8.10 19.30 -2.50
C VAL A 333 9.40 18.84 -1.85
N LEU A 334 9.92 17.70 -2.29
CA LEU A 334 11.22 17.16 -1.89
C LEU A 334 12.19 17.29 -3.06
N ASP A 335 13.13 18.20 -2.99
CA ASP A 335 14.27 18.23 -3.89
C ASP A 335 15.41 17.36 -3.33
N MET A 336 15.81 16.36 -4.12
CA MET A 336 16.86 15.40 -3.79
C MET A 336 17.84 15.25 -4.96
N THR A 337 17.92 16.29 -5.78
CA THR A 337 18.77 16.30 -6.98
C THR A 337 20.18 16.80 -6.72
N ALA A 338 20.35 17.68 -5.76
CA ALA A 338 21.56 18.50 -5.57
C ALA A 338 21.88 19.34 -6.82
N GLU A 339 20.85 19.81 -7.55
CA GLU A 339 20.98 20.65 -8.76
C GLU A 339 20.41 22.04 -8.52
N ASP A 340 21.23 23.07 -8.67
CA ASP A 340 20.82 24.48 -8.52
C ASP A 340 19.73 24.90 -9.51
N SER A 341 19.68 24.26 -10.68
CA SER A 341 18.65 24.50 -11.68
C SER A 341 17.25 24.17 -11.19
N VAL A 342 17.09 23.10 -10.40
CA VAL A 342 15.82 22.70 -9.80
C VAL A 342 15.38 23.71 -8.74
N LEU A 343 16.30 24.12 -7.84
CA LEU A 343 16.01 25.11 -6.81
C LEU A 343 15.67 26.48 -7.42
N SER A 344 16.33 26.86 -8.52
CA SER A 344 16.02 28.07 -9.27
C SER A 344 14.59 28.05 -9.84
N VAL A 345 14.15 26.92 -10.39
CA VAL A 345 12.76 26.75 -10.88
C VAL A 345 11.77 26.87 -9.73
N LEU A 346 12.03 26.21 -8.60
CA LEU A 346 11.15 26.25 -7.42
C LEU A 346 11.11 27.64 -6.76
N SER A 347 12.16 28.46 -6.88
CA SER A 347 12.20 29.82 -6.35
C SER A 347 11.38 30.81 -7.17
N ILE A 348 11.32 30.62 -8.48
CA ILE A 348 10.56 31.49 -9.41
C ILE A 348 9.08 31.09 -9.40
N TYR A 349 8.76 29.81 -9.18
CA TYR A 349 7.38 29.36 -9.11
C TYR A 349 6.69 29.96 -7.90
N SER A 350 5.61 30.68 -8.13
CA SER A 350 4.79 31.27 -7.08
C SER A 350 3.31 31.15 -7.42
N ASP A 351 2.57 30.55 -6.51
CA ASP A 351 1.12 30.65 -6.48
C ASP A 351 0.68 31.09 -5.07
N PHE A 352 -0.62 31.25 -4.86
CA PHE A 352 -1.16 31.71 -3.57
C PHE A 352 -1.27 30.61 -2.51
N THR A 353 -0.79 29.39 -2.81
CA THR A 353 -0.91 28.22 -1.92
C THR A 353 0.43 27.94 -1.23
N PRO A 354 0.55 28.16 0.09
CA PRO A 354 1.76 27.82 0.83
C PRO A 354 1.99 26.31 0.81
N ARG A 355 3.24 25.90 0.51
CA ARG A 355 3.71 24.52 0.50
C ARG A 355 4.89 24.33 1.43
N THR A 356 5.17 23.08 1.73
CA THR A 356 6.42 22.70 2.35
C THR A 356 7.45 22.38 1.27
N PHE A 357 8.60 23.06 1.30
CA PHE A 357 9.76 22.79 0.45
C PHE A 357 10.87 22.24 1.30
N ILE A 358 11.47 21.14 0.87
CA ILE A 358 12.60 20.53 1.54
C ILE A 358 13.65 20.16 0.50
N SER A 359 14.86 20.71 0.62
CA SER A 359 16.01 20.28 -0.19
C SER A 359 16.94 19.41 0.67
N ILE A 360 17.31 18.25 0.10
CA ILE A 360 18.10 17.23 0.79
C ILE A 360 19.27 16.84 -0.10
N SER A 361 20.48 17.03 0.39
CA SER A 361 21.69 16.58 -0.28
C SER A 361 22.67 15.96 0.71
N SER A 362 23.60 15.17 0.19
CA SER A 362 24.68 14.58 0.99
C SER A 362 26.01 15.21 0.61
N GLY A 363 26.83 15.52 1.60
CA GLY A 363 28.22 15.91 1.40
C GLY A 363 29.08 14.76 0.86
N HIS A 364 30.36 15.06 0.65
CA HIS A 364 31.34 14.10 0.14
C HIS A 364 31.40 12.85 1.02
N ASP A 365 31.54 11.67 0.42
CA ASP A 365 31.55 10.35 1.07
C ASP A 365 30.34 10.05 1.96
N ALA A 366 29.22 10.79 1.76
CA ALA A 366 28.05 10.74 2.62
C ALA A 366 28.37 11.04 4.09
N ARG A 367 29.36 11.89 4.36
CA ARG A 367 29.71 12.34 5.72
C ARG A 367 28.64 13.21 6.33
N ARG A 368 28.04 14.11 5.52
CA ARG A 368 27.08 15.09 5.98
C ARG A 368 25.76 14.95 5.25
N LEU A 369 24.70 15.21 5.99
CA LEU A 369 23.35 15.43 5.48
C LEU A 369 23.07 16.93 5.55
N PHE A 370 22.79 17.54 4.43
CA PHE A 370 22.25 18.88 4.31
C PHE A 370 20.75 18.79 4.15
N PHE A 371 20.02 19.34 5.10
CA PHE A 371 18.55 19.32 5.13
C PHE A 371 18.05 20.74 5.30
N TYR A 372 17.58 21.35 4.24
CA TYR A 372 16.95 22.67 4.27
C TYR A 372 15.45 22.55 4.15
N ALA A 373 14.72 23.17 5.08
CA ALA A 373 13.26 23.09 5.10
C ALA A 373 12.62 24.46 5.23
N TYR A 374 11.57 24.70 4.47
CA TYR A 374 10.85 25.97 4.45
C TYR A 374 9.36 25.76 4.12
N LYS A 375 8.51 26.62 4.67
CA LYS A 375 7.08 26.65 4.33
C LYS A 375 6.71 28.03 3.80
N GLY A 376 6.29 28.09 2.54
CA GLY A 376 5.94 29.33 1.85
C GLY A 376 5.37 29.08 0.46
N ASN A 377 5.24 30.16 -0.31
CA ASN A 377 4.67 30.11 -1.66
C ASN A 377 5.67 29.70 -2.74
N ASN A 378 6.97 29.89 -2.47
CA ASN A 378 8.10 29.52 -3.33
C ASN A 378 9.30 29.11 -2.47
N PHE A 379 10.32 28.52 -3.09
CA PHE A 379 11.57 28.17 -2.42
C PHE A 379 12.43 29.42 -2.20
N PRO A 380 12.94 29.68 -0.98
CA PRO A 380 13.74 30.88 -0.66
C PRO A 380 15.21 30.67 -1.04
N LEU A 381 15.53 30.78 -2.32
CA LEU A 381 16.84 30.44 -2.89
C LEU A 381 18.00 31.24 -2.27
N ASP A 382 17.83 32.56 -2.05
CA ASP A 382 18.87 33.42 -1.50
C ASP A 382 19.20 33.06 -0.05
N ASP A 383 18.17 32.77 0.76
CA ASP A 383 18.35 32.33 2.15
C ASP A 383 19.03 30.95 2.20
N PHE A 384 18.64 30.06 1.27
CA PHE A 384 19.27 28.73 1.12
C PHE A 384 20.76 28.87 0.79
N ASN A 385 21.10 29.65 -0.23
CA ASN A 385 22.49 29.86 -0.67
C ASN A 385 23.32 30.43 0.47
N SER A 386 22.82 31.48 1.12
CA SER A 386 23.52 32.12 2.26
C SER A 386 23.79 31.13 3.40
N ALA A 387 22.90 30.14 3.61
CA ALA A 387 23.04 29.15 4.67
C ALA A 387 23.98 28.00 4.30
N ILE A 388 24.00 27.59 3.02
CA ILE A 388 24.75 26.40 2.58
C ILE A 388 26.19 26.73 2.13
N ASP A 389 26.44 27.93 1.56
CA ASP A 389 27.74 28.29 0.99
C ASP A 389 28.93 28.10 1.97
N PRO A 390 28.86 28.49 3.27
CA PRO A 390 29.94 28.26 4.20
C PRO A 390 30.26 26.77 4.41
N TRP A 391 29.23 25.90 4.29
CA TRP A 391 29.40 24.45 4.40
C TRP A 391 30.06 23.87 3.16
N LEU A 392 29.72 24.36 1.98
CA LEU A 392 30.37 23.97 0.72
C LEU A 392 31.81 24.36 0.68
N GLU A 393 32.17 25.57 1.17
CA GLU A 393 33.56 26.00 1.33
C GLU A 393 34.33 25.06 2.28
N ARG A 394 33.75 24.71 3.41
CA ARG A 394 34.33 23.73 4.35
C ARG A 394 34.54 22.36 3.71
N GLU A 395 33.56 21.82 2.98
CA GLU A 395 33.67 20.57 2.24
C GLU A 395 34.82 20.62 1.22
N MET A 396 35.02 21.74 0.53
CA MET A 396 36.11 21.93 -0.42
C MET A 396 37.50 21.91 0.27
N ILE A 397 37.65 22.64 1.38
CA ILE A 397 38.88 22.68 2.16
C ILE A 397 39.26 21.31 2.72
N GLU A 398 38.27 20.58 3.28
CA GLU A 398 38.50 19.25 3.83
C GLU A 398 38.93 18.26 2.75
N ARG A 399 38.32 18.31 1.55
CA ARG A 399 38.70 17.48 0.41
C ARG A 399 40.11 17.76 -0.11
N GLU A 400 40.50 19.02 -0.20
CA GLU A 400 41.86 19.44 -0.58
C GLU A 400 42.90 18.90 0.43
N ALA A 401 42.59 18.99 1.72
CA ALA A 401 43.45 18.49 2.79
C ALA A 401 43.64 16.97 2.76
N GLU A 402 42.60 16.23 2.34
CA GLU A 402 42.62 14.76 2.18
C GLU A 402 43.32 14.31 0.88
N GLY A 403 43.71 15.23 0.01
CA GLY A 403 44.38 14.93 -1.27
C GLY A 403 43.48 14.20 -2.28
N THR A 404 42.16 14.27 -2.07
CA THR A 404 41.18 13.63 -2.93
C THR A 404 40.95 14.49 -4.16
N THR A 405 41.51 14.10 -5.31
CA THR A 405 41.28 14.77 -6.59
C THR A 405 39.81 14.65 -7.00
N MET A 406 39.30 15.69 -7.68
CA MET A 406 37.96 15.70 -8.27
C MET A 406 37.66 14.37 -8.99
N GLY A 407 36.64 13.69 -8.55
CA GLY A 407 36.04 12.44 -8.97
C GLY A 407 36.71 11.60 -10.07
N VAL A 408 36.89 10.33 -9.77
CA VAL A 408 37.25 9.34 -10.80
C VAL A 408 36.15 9.34 -11.87
N PRO A 409 36.45 9.50 -13.18
CA PRO A 409 35.45 9.38 -14.22
C PRO A 409 34.75 8.03 -14.13
N SER A 410 33.42 8.00 -14.28
CA SER A 410 32.62 6.76 -14.19
C SER A 410 32.99 5.71 -15.23
N ALA A 411 33.53 6.15 -16.37
CA ALA A 411 34.10 5.30 -17.44
C ALA A 411 34.99 6.12 -18.37
N PRO A 412 35.88 5.49 -19.17
CA PRO A 412 36.63 6.16 -20.22
C PRO A 412 35.67 6.91 -21.15
N GLY A 413 35.80 8.26 -21.21
CA GLY A 413 34.94 9.13 -22.00
C GLY A 413 33.70 9.68 -21.32
N CYS A 414 33.44 9.33 -20.06
CA CYS A 414 32.37 9.88 -19.24
C CYS A 414 32.92 10.92 -18.29
N TRP A 415 32.50 12.19 -18.42
CA TRP A 415 33.01 13.31 -17.63
C TRP A 415 32.27 13.56 -16.34
N HIS A 416 31.27 12.72 -15.97
CA HIS A 416 30.53 12.87 -14.73
C HIS A 416 31.38 12.35 -13.54
N PRO A 417 31.66 13.21 -12.55
CA PRO A 417 32.40 12.79 -11.38
C PRO A 417 31.57 11.80 -10.56
N LEU A 418 32.18 10.68 -10.19
CA LEU A 418 31.59 9.77 -9.20
C LEU A 418 31.75 10.39 -7.81
N PHE A 419 30.67 10.53 -7.11
CA PHE A 419 30.70 10.79 -5.65
C PHE A 419 30.84 9.45 -4.95
N PRO A 420 32.01 9.11 -4.37
CA PRO A 420 32.15 7.91 -3.60
C PRO A 420 31.29 8.05 -2.33
N ALA A 421 30.38 7.12 -2.15
CA ALA A 421 29.57 7.03 -0.94
C ALA A 421 29.13 5.57 -0.76
N ARG A 422 29.31 5.05 0.44
CA ARG A 422 28.86 3.71 0.79
C ARG A 422 27.36 3.71 0.99
N ASP A 423 26.73 2.60 0.61
CA ASP A 423 25.27 2.47 0.70
C ASP A 423 24.75 2.51 2.15
N ASP A 424 25.47 1.92 3.10
CA ASP A 424 25.13 1.96 4.52
C ASP A 424 25.11 3.38 5.10
N SER A 425 26.10 4.20 4.73
CA SER A 425 26.11 5.63 5.13
C SER A 425 24.90 6.38 4.54
N LEU A 426 24.62 6.18 3.25
CA LEU A 426 23.45 6.78 2.59
C LEU A 426 22.13 6.32 3.22
N GLN A 427 22.04 5.08 3.70
CA GLN A 427 20.84 4.60 4.41
C GLN A 427 20.65 5.30 5.75
N ILE A 428 21.72 5.53 6.51
CA ILE A 428 21.67 6.28 7.78
C ILE A 428 21.19 7.70 7.52
N LEU A 429 21.78 8.40 6.54
CA LEU A 429 21.39 9.77 6.18
C LEU A 429 19.95 9.84 5.69
N ALA A 430 19.52 8.93 4.81
CA ALA A 430 18.15 8.89 4.31
C ALA A 430 17.13 8.60 5.43
N GLY A 431 17.46 7.72 6.37
CA GLY A 431 16.62 7.46 7.54
C GLY A 431 16.47 8.70 8.44
N ALA A 432 17.58 9.43 8.67
CA ALA A 432 17.55 10.67 9.42
C ALA A 432 16.74 11.76 8.69
N ALA A 433 17.00 11.94 7.38
CA ALA A 433 16.25 12.89 6.55
C ALA A 433 14.74 12.62 6.61
N THR A 434 14.34 11.35 6.52
CA THR A 434 12.92 10.98 6.59
C THR A 434 12.29 11.34 7.94
N ARG A 435 13.02 11.14 9.05
CA ARG A 435 12.54 11.59 10.37
C ARG A 435 12.45 13.11 10.46
N MET A 436 13.39 13.83 9.85
CA MET A 436 13.36 15.29 9.83
C MET A 436 12.19 15.81 8.97
N ILE A 437 11.87 15.15 7.84
CA ILE A 437 10.68 15.45 7.05
C ILE A 437 9.42 15.35 7.93
N GLU A 438 9.24 14.25 8.66
CA GLU A 438 8.09 14.06 9.54
C GLU A 438 8.02 15.16 10.62
N ARG A 439 9.13 15.43 11.28
CA ARG A 439 9.19 16.43 12.36
C ARG A 439 8.94 17.84 11.86
N PHE A 440 9.48 18.19 10.70
CA PHE A 440 9.23 19.51 10.10
C PHE A 440 7.77 19.65 9.67
N TYR A 441 7.22 18.64 9.03
CA TYR A 441 5.83 18.62 8.60
C TYR A 441 4.85 18.68 9.79
N ALA A 442 5.24 18.13 10.93
CA ALA A 442 4.53 18.24 12.20
C ALA A 442 4.76 19.59 12.95
N GLY A 443 5.63 20.47 12.43
CA GLY A 443 5.96 21.76 13.09
C GLY A 443 6.87 21.61 14.31
N GLU A 444 7.62 20.52 14.43
CA GLU A 444 8.48 20.22 15.59
C GLU A 444 9.92 20.76 15.44
N ILE A 445 10.33 21.11 14.22
CA ILE A 445 11.62 21.73 13.94
C ILE A 445 11.43 23.00 13.11
N SER A 446 12.35 23.95 13.22
CA SER A 446 12.29 25.26 12.56
C SER A 446 12.65 25.20 11.08
N SER A 447 12.20 26.20 10.31
CA SER A 447 12.70 26.45 8.96
C SER A 447 14.19 26.79 8.96
N GLY A 448 14.87 26.51 7.84
CA GLY A 448 16.27 26.78 7.62
C GLY A 448 17.11 25.54 7.38
N LEU A 449 18.42 25.69 7.35
CA LEU A 449 19.38 24.62 7.14
C LEU A 449 19.70 23.89 8.45
N HIS A 450 19.59 22.57 8.40
CA HIS A 450 20.04 21.65 9.44
C HIS A 450 21.10 20.74 8.86
N VAL A 451 22.25 20.67 9.51
CA VAL A 451 23.35 19.82 9.06
C VAL A 451 23.60 18.75 10.10
N LEU A 452 23.62 17.50 9.63
CA LEU A 452 23.99 16.35 10.45
C LEU A 452 25.26 15.73 9.88
N GLU A 453 26.18 15.33 10.75
CA GLU A 453 27.45 14.74 10.37
C GLU A 453 27.59 13.35 10.96
N LEU A 454 28.04 12.38 10.12
CA LEU A 454 28.41 11.05 10.55
C LEU A 454 29.80 11.10 11.18
N GLN A 455 29.88 10.67 12.43
CA GLN A 455 31.14 10.52 13.16
C GLN A 455 31.22 9.12 13.74
N ASP A 456 32.37 8.49 13.64
CA ASP A 456 32.56 7.19 14.26
C ASP A 456 32.66 7.35 15.78
N ASP A 457 31.83 6.61 16.50
CA ASP A 457 31.86 6.54 17.94
C ASP A 457 33.20 5.94 18.41
N ALA A 458 33.88 6.64 19.31
CA ALA A 458 35.23 6.28 19.72
C ALA A 458 35.35 4.92 20.44
N ILE A 459 34.23 4.37 20.95
CA ILE A 459 34.21 3.12 21.71
C ILE A 459 33.81 1.96 20.78
N THR A 460 32.76 2.16 19.98
CA THR A 460 32.18 1.10 19.17
C THR A 460 32.68 1.07 17.73
N GLY A 461 33.26 2.18 17.25
CA GLY A 461 33.62 2.37 15.84
C GLY A 461 32.39 2.43 14.90
N LEU A 462 31.18 2.54 15.45
CA LEU A 462 29.96 2.63 14.64
C LEU A 462 29.66 4.09 14.28
N PRO A 463 29.17 4.34 13.06
CA PRO A 463 28.79 5.70 12.66
C PRO A 463 27.62 6.22 13.51
N THR A 464 27.81 7.35 14.13
CA THR A 464 26.81 8.09 14.89
C THR A 464 26.51 9.41 14.19
N LEU A 465 25.24 9.76 14.10
CA LEU A 465 24.81 11.00 13.45
C LEU A 465 24.61 12.10 14.49
N MET A 466 25.38 13.17 14.35
CA MET A 466 25.38 14.30 15.25
C MET A 466 24.99 15.61 14.54
N ALA A 467 24.33 16.52 15.26
CA ALA A 467 24.12 17.86 14.71
C ALA A 467 25.48 18.55 14.55
N ALA A 468 25.76 19.08 13.37
CA ALA A 468 27.00 19.79 13.09
C ALA A 468 26.80 21.31 13.18
N THR A 469 27.84 22.00 13.61
CA THR A 469 27.95 23.48 13.60
C THR A 469 29.18 23.88 12.78
N LEU A 470 29.10 25.03 12.13
CA LEU A 470 30.23 25.61 11.41
C LEU A 470 31.40 25.93 12.33
#